data_49f087b9e594d173c28c68f82a81ca3c
#
_entry.id   49f087b9e594d173c28c68f82a81ca3c
#
_cell.length_a   1.000
_cell.length_b   1.000
_cell.length_c   1.000
_cell.angle_alpha   90.00
_cell.angle_beta   90.00
_cell.angle_gamma   90.00
#
_symmetry.space_group_name_H-M   'P 1'
#
loop_
_entity.id
_entity.type
_entity.pdbx_description
1 polymer ?
#
loop_
_entity_poly.entity_id
_entity_poly.type
_entity_poly.pdbx_seq_one_letter_code
_entity_poly.pdbx_strand_id
1 'polypeptide(L)'
;MTTIDLCIKSNHVLNVFSRLFEPNVLWINDGKIIATGKSSAFHARRTLDYAEQYIVPGFIDAHVHIESSLLTPSELAKVILPQGTTGIFTDPHEIANVAGANGIQYMIDDSRQSLLDVYTMLPSSVPCTPFEDNGATLTAKELKPFYQDPTVRGLAEVMDYPAISSNQPDMIAKLNDCLQAGRQIDGHGSGLSRHQLDVYRQHQISTDHEATTIQQIQERINEGFYVFLREGTVERDLENTVGAVNESNANRFAFCTDDKLVDSLLNEGGINDCIRKAIHHGLRPETAYTMASFNAAQAHQTPFIGALNPNYQADIVVLDDPYDVKIHQVIKKGHLISNHDFYTQPLSFAKNTMNFSLSPADLQLPLNSATANIIQVIPNHIETEHLVEPVSIHNGTFCPDTVKDQLKMVVVERHHHTGKISKAIVKGFNLTHGAVASSIAHDSHNIIAVGTNDADLFAAIQHLQKVGGGITVFANHHELATLPLQIGGLMSNLSYKETAQKLNAITAAYQSISRPIAFNPFITLSFLALPVIPTLKLTARGLYDFDQQKFIPIEASIN
;
A
#
# COMPACT_ATOMS: atom_id res chain seq x y z
N MET A 1 41.51 -16.46 20.04
CA MET A 1 40.64 -16.05 18.94
C MET A 1 39.25 -16.64 19.17
N THR A 2 38.24 -15.81 19.18
CA THR A 2 36.86 -16.27 19.26
C THR A 2 36.38 -16.68 17.87
N THR A 3 35.83 -17.88 17.73
CA THR A 3 35.25 -18.34 16.46
C THR A 3 33.85 -17.74 16.31
N ILE A 4 33.58 -17.12 15.16
CA ILE A 4 32.33 -16.48 14.80
C ILE A 4 31.79 -16.99 13.45
N ASP A 5 30.58 -16.64 13.07
CA ASP A 5 29.94 -17.24 11.92
C ASP A 5 30.48 -16.69 10.59
N LEU A 6 30.54 -15.36 10.44
CA LEU A 6 30.81 -14.74 9.15
C LEU A 6 31.71 -13.49 9.29
N CYS A 7 32.62 -13.34 8.34
CA CYS A 7 33.37 -12.11 8.12
C CYS A 7 33.11 -11.61 6.70
N ILE A 8 32.80 -10.33 6.56
CA ILE A 8 32.59 -9.68 5.26
C ILE A 8 33.59 -8.53 5.13
N LYS A 9 34.24 -8.43 3.97
CA LYS A 9 35.21 -7.37 3.66
C LYS A 9 34.84 -6.67 2.38
N SER A 10 34.97 -5.35 2.33
CA SER A 10 34.89 -4.56 1.10
C SER A 10 35.70 -3.26 1.25
N ASN A 11 36.10 -2.71 0.11
CA ASN A 11 36.69 -1.36 0.03
C ASN A 11 35.60 -0.26 0.07
N HIS A 12 34.31 -0.63 -0.05
CA HIS A 12 33.17 0.27 -0.22
C HIS A 12 32.01 -0.11 0.71
N VAL A 13 32.18 0.00 2.03
CA VAL A 13 31.11 -0.24 3.01
C VAL A 13 30.49 1.09 3.41
N LEU A 14 29.19 1.23 3.26
CA LEU A 14 28.48 2.44 3.65
C LEU A 14 28.44 2.61 5.17
N ASN A 15 28.96 3.71 5.62
CA ASN A 15 28.72 4.21 6.98
C ASN A 15 27.58 5.23 6.94
N VAL A 16 26.39 4.86 7.40
CA VAL A 16 25.19 5.71 7.38
C VAL A 16 25.32 6.96 8.27
N PHE A 17 26.22 6.92 9.27
CA PHE A 17 26.43 8.05 10.18
C PHE A 17 27.30 9.16 9.58
N SER A 18 28.33 8.79 8.78
CA SER A 18 29.16 9.73 8.04
C SER A 18 28.67 9.99 6.62
N ARG A 19 27.80 9.13 6.09
CA ARG A 19 27.36 9.07 4.70
C ARG A 19 28.54 8.99 3.72
N LEU A 20 29.44 8.05 4.00
CA LEU A 20 30.62 7.78 3.17
C LEU A 20 30.75 6.27 2.93
N PHE A 21 31.23 5.91 1.74
CA PHE A 21 31.74 4.58 1.47
C PHE A 21 33.23 4.51 1.89
N GLU A 22 33.55 3.56 2.76
CA GLU A 22 34.87 3.40 3.33
C GLU A 22 35.30 1.92 3.33
N PRO A 23 36.61 1.59 3.22
CA PRO A 23 37.08 0.23 3.44
C PRO A 23 36.75 -0.25 4.85
N ASN A 24 36.07 -1.38 4.96
CA ASN A 24 35.72 -1.93 6.26
C ASN A 24 35.69 -3.48 6.27
N VAL A 25 35.65 -4.04 7.47
CA VAL A 25 35.46 -5.46 7.75
C VAL A 25 34.36 -5.61 8.76
N LEU A 26 33.36 -6.40 8.43
CA LEU A 26 32.21 -6.68 9.30
C LEU A 26 32.38 -8.08 9.90
N TRP A 27 32.33 -8.18 11.23
CA TRP A 27 32.37 -9.42 11.97
C TRP A 27 31.00 -9.75 12.50
N ILE A 28 30.45 -10.90 12.10
CA ILE A 28 29.04 -11.25 12.29
C ILE A 28 28.93 -12.55 13.08
N ASN A 29 28.11 -12.57 14.12
CA ASN A 29 27.76 -13.74 14.90
C ASN A 29 26.32 -13.68 15.36
N ASP A 30 25.59 -14.80 15.31
CA ASP A 30 24.18 -14.91 15.68
C ASP A 30 23.30 -13.83 15.05
N GLY A 31 23.50 -13.58 13.75
CA GLY A 31 22.73 -12.62 12.97
C GLY A 31 22.98 -11.16 13.27
N LYS A 32 23.99 -10.82 14.09
CA LYS A 32 24.37 -9.45 14.46
C LYS A 32 25.79 -9.12 14.08
N ILE A 33 26.04 -7.87 13.77
CA ILE A 33 27.40 -7.33 13.65
C ILE A 33 27.97 -7.17 15.08
N ILE A 34 29.03 -7.85 15.39
CA ILE A 34 29.67 -7.80 16.72
C ILE A 34 30.86 -6.85 16.77
N ALA A 35 31.52 -6.62 15.63
CA ALA A 35 32.62 -5.68 15.50
C ALA A 35 32.80 -5.22 14.05
N THR A 36 33.53 -4.11 13.88
CA THR A 36 33.94 -3.59 12.57
C THR A 36 35.46 -3.33 12.57
N GLY A 37 36.04 -3.25 11.38
CA GLY A 37 37.47 -3.03 11.19
C GLY A 37 38.33 -4.29 11.29
N LYS A 38 39.64 -4.15 11.05
CA LYS A 38 40.60 -5.26 11.16
C LYS A 38 40.74 -5.71 12.61
N SER A 39 40.65 -7.00 12.87
CA SER A 39 40.78 -7.57 14.21
C SER A 39 41.50 -8.92 14.16
N SER A 40 42.41 -9.14 15.08
CA SER A 40 43.04 -10.43 15.35
C SER A 40 42.33 -11.24 16.46
N ALA A 41 41.29 -10.67 17.08
CA ALA A 41 40.52 -11.31 18.14
C ALA A 41 39.58 -12.41 17.62
N PHE A 42 39.16 -12.31 16.34
CA PHE A 42 38.16 -13.17 15.73
C PHE A 42 38.74 -14.10 14.66
N HIS A 43 38.13 -15.27 14.52
CA HIS A 43 38.30 -16.20 13.42
C HIS A 43 36.90 -16.57 12.89
N ALA A 44 36.61 -16.24 11.64
CA ALA A 44 35.31 -16.53 11.04
C ALA A 44 35.28 -17.94 10.44
N ARG A 45 34.15 -18.66 10.62
CA ARG A 45 33.89 -19.93 9.93
C ARG A 45 33.82 -19.77 8.43
N ARG A 46 33.29 -18.61 7.97
CA ARG A 46 33.22 -18.22 6.57
C ARG A 46 33.69 -16.79 6.40
N THR A 47 34.46 -16.54 5.36
CA THR A 47 34.87 -15.18 4.96
C THR A 47 34.40 -14.93 3.54
N LEU A 48 33.73 -13.79 3.33
CA LEU A 48 33.33 -13.27 2.03
C LEU A 48 34.14 -12.01 1.76
N ASP A 49 34.80 -11.97 0.62
CA ASP A 49 35.62 -10.84 0.21
C ASP A 49 34.98 -10.22 -1.05
N TYR A 50 34.38 -9.05 -0.87
CA TYR A 50 33.70 -8.26 -1.88
C TYR A 50 34.51 -6.99 -2.18
N ALA A 51 35.82 -7.14 -2.47
CA ALA A 51 36.75 -6.01 -2.59
C ALA A 51 36.21 -4.86 -3.49
N GLU A 52 35.60 -5.20 -4.60
CA GLU A 52 35.14 -4.23 -5.62
C GLU A 52 33.63 -3.89 -5.52
N GLN A 53 32.85 -4.70 -4.79
CA GLN A 53 31.42 -4.44 -4.61
C GLN A 53 31.15 -3.46 -3.47
N TYR A 54 30.03 -2.77 -3.58
CA TYR A 54 29.53 -1.86 -2.57
C TYR A 54 28.66 -2.61 -1.56
N ILE A 55 28.83 -2.29 -0.29
CA ILE A 55 28.06 -2.91 0.80
C ILE A 55 27.25 -1.85 1.49
N VAL A 56 25.92 -2.03 1.50
CA VAL A 56 24.97 -1.13 2.14
C VAL A 56 24.08 -1.91 3.13
N PRO A 57 23.45 -1.27 4.11
CA PRO A 57 22.43 -1.92 4.95
C PRO A 57 21.26 -2.42 4.10
N GLY A 58 20.59 -3.46 4.58
CA GLY A 58 19.32 -3.91 4.02
C GLY A 58 18.30 -2.76 3.94
N PHE A 59 17.54 -2.71 2.84
CA PHE A 59 16.55 -1.66 2.64
C PHE A 59 15.34 -1.90 3.53
N ILE A 60 14.67 -0.82 3.90
CA ILE A 60 13.48 -0.82 4.74
C ILE A 60 12.40 -0.01 4.04
N ASP A 61 11.25 -0.62 3.81
CA ASP A 61 10.06 0.08 3.37
C ASP A 61 9.39 0.73 4.57
N ALA A 62 9.30 2.06 4.54
CA ALA A 62 8.82 2.81 5.70
C ALA A 62 7.29 2.81 5.85
N HIS A 63 6.55 2.49 4.78
CA HIS A 63 5.09 2.35 4.80
C HIS A 63 4.61 1.55 3.61
N VAL A 64 3.84 0.49 3.85
CA VAL A 64 3.32 -0.38 2.79
C VAL A 64 2.03 -1.08 3.22
N HIS A 65 1.09 -1.22 2.27
CA HIS A 65 -0.05 -2.12 2.37
C HIS A 65 0.27 -3.42 1.62
N ILE A 66 0.54 -4.49 2.37
CA ILE A 66 0.91 -5.79 1.77
C ILE A 66 -0.21 -6.28 0.85
N GLU A 67 -1.47 -6.08 1.27
CA GLU A 67 -2.68 -6.48 0.56
C GLU A 67 -2.73 -5.91 -0.86
N SER A 68 -2.28 -4.68 -1.04
CA SER A 68 -2.25 -4.01 -2.35
C SER A 68 -1.31 -4.67 -3.35
N SER A 69 -0.35 -5.47 -2.88
CA SER A 69 0.44 -6.33 -3.76
C SER A 69 -0.35 -7.52 -4.30
N LEU A 70 -1.53 -7.81 -3.77
CA LEU A 70 -2.38 -9.00 -3.99
C LEU A 70 -1.75 -10.30 -3.46
N LEU A 71 -0.67 -10.20 -2.68
CA LEU A 71 0.09 -11.32 -2.12
C LEU A 71 -0.10 -11.40 -0.61
N THR A 72 0.06 -12.60 -0.05
CA THR A 72 0.25 -12.75 1.39
C THR A 72 1.63 -12.24 1.81
N PRO A 73 1.84 -11.91 3.10
CA PRO A 73 3.16 -11.48 3.59
C PRO A 73 4.30 -12.42 3.22
N SER A 74 4.07 -13.73 3.33
CA SER A 74 5.07 -14.74 3.01
C SER A 74 5.38 -14.86 1.51
N GLU A 75 4.42 -14.59 0.62
CA GLU A 75 4.63 -14.54 -0.82
C GLU A 75 5.28 -13.21 -1.26
N LEU A 76 4.90 -12.08 -0.64
CA LEU A 76 5.56 -10.79 -0.87
C LEU A 76 7.05 -10.85 -0.54
N ALA A 77 7.42 -11.50 0.57
CA ALA A 77 8.81 -11.67 0.97
C ALA A 77 9.68 -12.33 -0.11
N LYS A 78 9.11 -13.27 -0.90
CA LYS A 78 9.81 -13.92 -2.02
C LYS A 78 10.15 -12.97 -3.16
N VAL A 79 9.41 -11.86 -3.27
CA VAL A 79 9.59 -10.84 -4.31
C VAL A 79 10.59 -9.78 -3.83
N ILE A 80 10.35 -9.17 -2.65
CA ILE A 80 11.09 -7.96 -2.25
C ILE A 80 12.41 -8.26 -1.51
N LEU A 81 12.53 -9.41 -0.84
CA LEU A 81 13.78 -9.74 -0.13
C LEU A 81 14.97 -9.93 -1.10
N PRO A 82 14.84 -10.64 -2.25
CA PRO A 82 15.90 -10.66 -3.26
C PRO A 82 16.20 -9.30 -3.88
N GLN A 83 15.27 -8.35 -3.80
CA GLN A 83 15.45 -6.96 -4.25
C GLN A 83 16.08 -6.05 -3.19
N GLY A 84 16.57 -6.63 -2.08
CA GLY A 84 17.29 -5.92 -1.03
C GLY A 84 16.44 -5.36 0.10
N THR A 85 15.11 -5.41 0.01
CA THR A 85 14.22 -4.98 1.10
C THR A 85 14.18 -6.06 2.18
N THR A 86 14.78 -5.78 3.33
CA THR A 86 14.95 -6.75 4.42
C THR A 86 14.01 -6.52 5.60
N GLY A 87 13.32 -5.38 5.62
CA GLY A 87 12.31 -5.04 6.60
C GLY A 87 11.25 -4.12 6.00
N ILE A 88 10.04 -4.20 6.52
CA ILE A 88 8.91 -3.35 6.12
C ILE A 88 8.10 -2.92 7.33
N PHE A 89 7.51 -1.71 7.27
CA PHE A 89 6.48 -1.26 8.20
C PHE A 89 5.14 -1.30 7.48
N THR A 90 4.28 -2.23 7.86
CA THR A 90 3.00 -2.48 7.17
C THR A 90 1.82 -2.04 7.99
N ASP A 91 0.85 -1.40 7.34
CA ASP A 91 -0.48 -1.15 7.87
C ASP A 91 -1.47 -2.14 7.27
N PRO A 92 -1.94 -3.15 8.03
CA PRO A 92 -2.91 -4.12 7.54
C PRO A 92 -4.36 -3.61 7.67
N HIS A 93 -4.63 -2.33 7.39
CA HIS A 93 -5.98 -1.80 7.57
C HIS A 93 -6.98 -2.39 6.57
N GLU A 94 -6.53 -2.79 5.39
CA GLU A 94 -7.40 -3.35 4.38
C GLU A 94 -8.03 -4.68 4.81
N ILE A 95 -7.21 -5.65 5.22
CA ILE A 95 -7.75 -6.91 5.76
C ILE A 95 -8.46 -6.69 7.11
N ALA A 96 -8.07 -5.69 7.88
CA ALA A 96 -8.75 -5.31 9.12
C ALA A 96 -10.17 -4.77 8.84
N ASN A 97 -10.36 -3.99 7.78
CA ASN A 97 -11.69 -3.54 7.34
C ASN A 97 -12.60 -4.71 6.93
N VAL A 98 -12.03 -5.82 6.46
CA VAL A 98 -12.79 -7.03 6.09
C VAL A 98 -13.01 -7.96 7.28
N ALA A 99 -11.99 -8.22 8.09
CA ALA A 99 -11.97 -9.31 9.06
C ALA A 99 -11.64 -8.88 10.50
N GLY A 100 -11.44 -7.59 10.75
CA GLY A 100 -11.14 -7.04 12.08
C GLY A 100 -9.83 -7.57 12.64
N ALA A 101 -9.82 -7.81 13.95
CA ALA A 101 -8.66 -8.33 14.67
C ALA A 101 -8.14 -9.67 14.11
N ASN A 102 -9.01 -10.52 13.56
CA ASN A 102 -8.61 -11.78 12.94
C ASN A 102 -7.81 -11.55 11.65
N GLY A 103 -8.09 -10.48 10.92
CA GLY A 103 -7.30 -10.07 9.74
C GLY A 103 -5.89 -9.64 10.14
N ILE A 104 -5.77 -8.79 11.16
CA ILE A 104 -4.47 -8.37 11.71
C ILE A 104 -3.66 -9.58 12.18
N GLN A 105 -4.30 -10.50 12.94
CA GLN A 105 -3.62 -11.69 13.43
C GLN A 105 -3.13 -12.59 12.28
N TYR A 106 -3.94 -12.76 11.23
CA TYR A 106 -3.54 -13.51 10.03
C TYR A 106 -2.26 -12.91 9.40
N MET A 107 -2.20 -11.59 9.23
CA MET A 107 -1.03 -10.92 8.65
C MET A 107 0.22 -11.12 9.51
N ILE A 108 0.10 -11.01 10.83
CA ILE A 108 1.20 -11.26 11.77
C ILE A 108 1.67 -12.72 11.70
N ASP A 109 0.74 -13.68 11.68
CA ASP A 109 1.09 -15.11 11.70
C ASP A 109 1.70 -15.56 10.37
N ASP A 110 1.21 -15.07 9.24
CA ASP A 110 1.81 -15.38 7.92
C ASP A 110 3.19 -14.74 7.78
N SER A 111 3.38 -13.51 8.25
CA SER A 111 4.66 -12.82 8.25
C SER A 111 5.77 -13.61 8.96
N ARG A 112 5.44 -14.30 10.05
CA ARG A 112 6.40 -15.11 10.84
C ARG A 112 6.96 -16.32 10.09
N GLN A 113 6.37 -16.71 8.97
CA GLN A 113 6.85 -17.81 8.16
C GLN A 113 7.98 -17.40 7.21
N SER A 114 8.29 -16.13 7.11
CA SER A 114 9.32 -15.60 6.20
C SER A 114 10.54 -15.07 6.93
N LEU A 115 11.63 -14.87 6.20
CA LEU A 115 12.83 -14.21 6.71
C LEU A 115 12.73 -12.68 6.70
N LEU A 116 11.73 -12.11 6.02
CA LEU A 116 11.48 -10.68 6.00
C LEU A 116 11.07 -10.21 7.40
N ASP A 117 11.65 -9.15 7.90
CA ASP A 117 11.13 -8.52 9.10
C ASP A 117 9.91 -7.68 8.76
N VAL A 118 8.74 -8.12 9.18
CA VAL A 118 7.48 -7.41 9.01
C VAL A 118 7.10 -6.78 10.34
N TYR A 119 7.14 -5.46 10.38
CA TYR A 119 6.73 -4.65 11.53
C TYR A 119 5.31 -4.16 11.31
N THR A 120 4.38 -4.60 12.15
CA THR A 120 2.96 -4.24 12.01
C THR A 120 2.69 -2.92 12.72
N MET A 121 2.09 -1.99 11.99
CA MET A 121 1.46 -0.80 12.52
C MET A 121 -0.04 -1.09 12.65
N LEU A 122 -0.63 -0.86 13.82
CA LEU A 122 -2.05 -1.18 14.05
C LEU A 122 -2.96 -0.17 13.34
N PRO A 123 -3.99 -0.61 12.61
CA PRO A 123 -4.88 0.31 11.90
C PRO A 123 -5.56 1.32 12.81
N SER A 124 -5.45 2.61 12.51
CA SER A 124 -6.06 3.69 13.30
C SER A 124 -7.56 3.81 13.07
N SER A 125 -7.98 3.59 11.82
CA SER A 125 -9.30 3.98 11.30
C SER A 125 -9.97 2.80 10.59
N VAL A 126 -10.70 1.97 11.33
CA VAL A 126 -11.48 0.84 10.82
C VAL A 126 -12.90 0.92 11.40
N PRO A 127 -13.85 1.42 10.61
CA PRO A 127 -13.78 2.02 9.26
C PRO A 127 -13.05 3.37 9.22
N CYS A 128 -12.67 3.84 8.03
CA CYS A 128 -12.04 5.15 7.85
C CYS A 128 -13.03 6.31 8.07
N THR A 129 -14.32 6.08 7.87
CA THR A 129 -15.40 7.02 8.20
C THR A 129 -16.56 6.31 8.90
N PRO A 130 -17.34 7.02 9.74
CA PRO A 130 -18.46 6.41 10.48
C PRO A 130 -19.65 6.01 9.59
N PHE A 131 -19.66 6.41 8.32
CA PHE A 131 -20.75 6.10 7.38
C PHE A 131 -20.37 5.03 6.35
N GLU A 132 -19.25 4.37 6.45
CA GLU A 132 -18.93 3.22 5.59
C GLU A 132 -19.52 1.91 6.14
N ASP A 133 -19.78 0.99 5.23
CA ASP A 133 -20.31 -0.34 5.52
C ASP A 133 -19.22 -1.37 5.22
N ASN A 134 -18.28 -1.53 6.14
CA ASN A 134 -17.16 -2.48 6.06
C ASN A 134 -17.40 -3.74 6.91
N GLY A 135 -16.48 -4.70 6.85
CA GLY A 135 -16.63 -6.01 7.51
C GLY A 135 -16.39 -6.01 9.02
N ALA A 136 -15.80 -4.95 9.58
CA ALA A 136 -15.49 -4.87 11.01
C ALA A 136 -15.37 -3.41 11.48
N THR A 137 -15.45 -3.23 12.81
CA THR A 137 -15.08 -1.97 13.48
C THR A 137 -14.04 -2.31 14.54
N LEU A 138 -12.93 -1.56 14.57
CA LEU A 138 -11.88 -1.75 15.57
C LEU A 138 -11.77 -0.51 16.46
N THR A 139 -12.06 -0.71 17.73
CA THR A 139 -11.88 0.30 18.78
C THR A 139 -10.52 0.14 19.45
N ALA A 140 -10.13 1.11 20.29
CA ALA A 140 -8.92 1.02 21.11
C ALA A 140 -8.87 -0.27 21.93
N LYS A 141 -10.03 -0.74 22.40
CA LYS A 141 -10.14 -1.98 23.20
C LYS A 141 -9.72 -3.22 22.41
N GLU A 142 -10.11 -3.33 21.14
CA GLU A 142 -9.74 -4.46 20.28
C GLU A 142 -8.27 -4.40 19.86
N LEU A 143 -7.70 -3.21 19.70
CA LEU A 143 -6.31 -3.02 19.25
C LEU A 143 -5.29 -3.19 20.39
N LYS A 144 -5.64 -2.77 21.61
CA LYS A 144 -4.72 -2.74 22.76
C LYS A 144 -3.96 -4.05 23.02
N PRO A 145 -4.57 -5.25 22.94
CA PRO A 145 -3.87 -6.52 23.17
C PRO A 145 -2.70 -6.76 22.21
N PHE A 146 -2.76 -6.25 20.99
CA PHE A 146 -1.72 -6.46 19.98
C PHE A 146 -0.40 -5.76 20.32
N TYR A 147 -0.39 -4.74 21.18
CA TYR A 147 0.86 -4.11 21.64
C TYR A 147 1.75 -5.02 22.48
N GLN A 148 1.26 -6.20 22.90
CA GLN A 148 2.08 -7.23 23.53
C GLN A 148 2.94 -8.00 22.51
N ASP A 149 2.59 -7.96 21.23
CA ASP A 149 3.38 -8.59 20.18
C ASP A 149 4.62 -7.74 19.87
N PRO A 150 5.82 -8.32 19.88
CA PRO A 150 7.06 -7.57 19.65
C PRO A 150 7.19 -7.07 18.19
N THR A 151 6.44 -7.62 17.24
CA THR A 151 6.43 -7.17 15.84
C THR A 151 5.52 -5.96 15.63
N VAL A 152 4.60 -5.67 16.56
CA VAL A 152 3.77 -4.47 16.53
C VAL A 152 4.59 -3.25 16.93
N ARG A 153 4.72 -2.27 16.05
CA ARG A 153 5.62 -1.11 16.21
C ARG A 153 4.92 0.23 16.36
N GLY A 154 3.62 0.30 16.10
CA GLY A 154 2.93 1.58 16.23
C GLY A 154 1.44 1.53 15.96
N LEU A 155 0.89 2.72 15.87
CA LEU A 155 -0.41 2.99 15.28
C LEU A 155 -0.16 3.48 13.85
N ALA A 156 -0.82 2.85 12.90
CA ALA A 156 -0.72 3.16 11.50
C ALA A 156 -1.36 4.52 11.17
N GLU A 157 -1.25 4.89 9.93
CA GLU A 157 -1.70 6.17 9.39
C GLU A 157 -3.06 6.63 9.94
N VAL A 158 -3.05 7.82 10.54
CA VAL A 158 -4.26 8.41 11.12
C VAL A 158 -5.00 9.18 10.03
N MET A 159 -6.00 8.54 9.40
CA MET A 159 -6.77 9.10 8.28
C MET A 159 -7.94 9.98 8.72
N ASP A 160 -8.55 9.68 9.86
CA ASP A 160 -9.73 10.40 10.37
C ASP A 160 -9.31 11.70 11.10
N TYR A 161 -8.92 12.73 10.34
CA TYR A 161 -8.62 14.06 10.89
C TYR A 161 -9.78 14.65 11.70
N PRO A 162 -11.06 14.57 11.27
CA PRO A 162 -12.20 15.00 12.08
C PRO A 162 -12.25 14.38 13.48
N ALA A 163 -11.92 13.09 13.61
CA ALA A 163 -11.87 12.44 14.93
C ALA A 163 -10.76 13.00 15.83
N ILE A 164 -9.60 13.33 15.26
CA ILE A 164 -8.51 13.99 15.99
C ILE A 164 -8.91 15.40 16.42
N SER A 165 -9.36 16.23 15.50
CA SER A 165 -9.68 17.64 15.74
C SER A 165 -10.84 17.84 16.72
N SER A 166 -11.79 16.91 16.77
CA SER A 166 -12.90 16.90 17.72
C SER A 166 -12.59 16.16 19.03
N ASN A 167 -11.40 15.62 19.20
CA ASN A 167 -11.01 14.78 20.34
C ASN A 167 -11.96 13.60 20.57
N GLN A 168 -12.30 12.87 19.51
CA GLN A 168 -13.17 11.73 19.60
C GLN A 168 -12.60 10.68 20.59
N PRO A 169 -13.36 10.21 21.59
CA PRO A 169 -12.81 9.44 22.71
C PRO A 169 -12.07 8.17 22.31
N ASP A 170 -12.56 7.41 21.32
CA ASP A 170 -11.92 6.18 20.88
C ASP A 170 -10.60 6.44 20.15
N MET A 171 -10.57 7.45 19.27
CA MET A 171 -9.34 7.84 18.58
C MET A 171 -8.27 8.30 19.58
N ILE A 172 -8.64 9.16 20.54
CA ILE A 172 -7.72 9.61 21.59
C ILE A 172 -7.23 8.42 22.45
N ALA A 173 -8.09 7.43 22.72
CA ALA A 173 -7.68 6.21 23.42
C ALA A 173 -6.67 5.37 22.60
N LYS A 174 -6.84 5.23 21.27
CA LYS A 174 -5.88 4.57 20.36
C LYS A 174 -4.52 5.25 20.39
N LEU A 175 -4.49 6.58 20.28
CA LEU A 175 -3.25 7.37 20.35
C LEU A 175 -2.55 7.16 21.70
N ASN A 176 -3.29 7.28 22.81
CA ASN A 176 -2.74 7.11 24.15
C ASN A 176 -2.23 5.70 24.42
N ASP A 177 -2.93 4.65 23.97
CA ASP A 177 -2.48 3.26 24.13
C ASP A 177 -1.18 3.01 23.35
N CYS A 178 -1.04 3.55 22.15
CA CYS A 178 0.18 3.52 21.35
C CYS A 178 1.36 4.18 22.07
N LEU A 179 1.16 5.41 22.57
CA LEU A 179 2.18 6.18 23.28
C LEU A 179 2.58 5.51 24.62
N GLN A 180 1.62 4.95 25.35
CA GLN A 180 1.90 4.19 26.59
C GLN A 180 2.72 2.91 26.31
N ALA A 181 2.53 2.30 25.14
CA ALA A 181 3.35 1.18 24.68
C ALA A 181 4.76 1.63 24.22
N GLY A 182 5.07 2.92 24.22
CA GLY A 182 6.33 3.48 23.71
C GLY A 182 6.52 3.28 22.21
N ARG A 183 5.43 3.42 21.43
CA ARG A 183 5.40 3.14 20.00
C ARG A 183 5.12 4.41 19.19
N GLN A 184 5.44 4.32 17.87
CA GLN A 184 5.27 5.40 16.90
C GLN A 184 3.81 5.53 16.44
N ILE A 185 3.39 6.75 16.10
CA ILE A 185 2.11 7.04 15.44
C ILE A 185 2.40 7.63 14.06
N ASP A 186 1.90 6.98 13.02
CA ASP A 186 2.02 7.43 11.65
C ASP A 186 0.84 8.33 11.24
N GLY A 187 1.09 9.23 10.30
CA GLY A 187 0.11 10.16 9.78
C GLY A 187 -0.24 9.90 8.31
N HIS A 188 -1.41 10.38 7.95
CA HIS A 188 -1.95 10.47 6.59
C HIS A 188 -2.45 11.89 6.39
N GLY A 189 -1.57 12.75 5.87
CA GLY A 189 -1.80 14.19 5.79
C GLY A 189 -2.35 14.66 4.45
N SER A 190 -3.09 13.81 3.72
CA SER A 190 -3.68 14.15 2.43
C SER A 190 -4.57 15.39 2.52
N GLY A 191 -4.27 16.42 1.73
CA GLY A 191 -5.03 17.67 1.69
C GLY A 191 -4.98 18.52 2.96
N LEU A 192 -4.24 18.13 4.01
CA LEU A 192 -4.18 18.90 5.26
C LEU A 192 -3.40 20.20 5.09
N SER A 193 -4.00 21.29 5.57
CA SER A 193 -3.35 22.59 5.70
C SER A 193 -2.31 22.57 6.82
N ARG A 194 -1.39 23.54 6.81
CA ARG A 194 -0.38 23.71 7.86
C ARG A 194 -0.97 23.70 9.27
N HIS A 195 -2.07 24.43 9.51
CA HIS A 195 -2.73 24.45 10.82
C HIS A 195 -3.26 23.07 11.24
N GLN A 196 -3.73 22.26 10.29
CA GLN A 196 -4.17 20.90 10.57
C GLN A 196 -2.97 19.97 10.87
N LEU A 197 -1.83 20.17 10.22
CA LEU A 197 -0.59 19.49 10.56
C LEU A 197 -0.11 19.83 11.98
N ASP A 198 -0.28 21.08 12.44
CA ASP A 198 0.00 21.46 13.83
C ASP A 198 -0.84 20.61 14.81
N VAL A 199 -2.12 20.39 14.51
CA VAL A 199 -2.99 19.53 15.32
C VAL A 199 -2.46 18.09 15.36
N TYR A 200 -2.01 17.53 14.23
CA TYR A 200 -1.37 16.22 14.19
C TYR A 200 -0.14 16.17 15.11
N ARG A 201 0.74 17.17 15.01
CA ARG A 201 1.95 17.25 15.86
C ARG A 201 1.62 17.34 17.34
N GLN A 202 0.58 18.08 17.74
CA GLN A 202 0.11 18.13 19.14
C GLN A 202 -0.31 16.76 19.67
N HIS A 203 -0.81 15.87 18.78
CA HIS A 203 -1.15 14.47 19.10
C HIS A 203 0.00 13.48 18.87
N GLN A 204 1.23 13.98 18.67
CA GLN A 204 2.45 13.21 18.47
C GLN A 204 2.47 12.36 17.19
N ILE A 205 1.60 12.61 16.24
CA ILE A 205 1.67 12.07 14.89
C ILE A 205 2.88 12.71 14.20
N SER A 206 3.84 11.93 13.73
CA SER A 206 5.17 12.45 13.39
C SER A 206 5.72 12.01 12.03
N THR A 207 4.96 11.27 11.26
CA THR A 207 5.32 10.87 9.89
C THR A 207 4.22 11.29 8.92
N ASP A 208 4.55 11.42 7.64
CA ASP A 208 3.58 11.62 6.55
C ASP A 208 4.17 11.14 5.22
N HIS A 209 3.35 10.52 4.39
CA HIS A 209 3.71 10.03 3.06
C HIS A 209 2.84 10.63 1.94
N GLU A 210 1.88 11.51 2.28
CA GLU A 210 0.86 12.06 1.38
C GLU A 210 1.26 13.36 0.67
N ALA A 211 2.50 13.81 0.84
CA ALA A 211 2.97 15.03 0.18
C ALA A 211 3.31 14.78 -1.29
N THR A 212 2.61 15.41 -2.21
CA THR A 212 2.77 15.26 -3.67
C THR A 212 3.56 16.41 -4.31
N THR A 213 3.88 17.47 -3.54
CA THR A 213 4.63 18.64 -4.02
C THR A 213 5.75 19.04 -3.06
N ILE A 214 6.79 19.71 -3.60
CA ILE A 214 7.90 20.25 -2.80
C ILE A 214 7.40 21.22 -1.71
N GLN A 215 6.37 22.02 -1.99
CA GLN A 215 5.80 22.94 -1.01
C GLN A 215 5.17 22.16 0.15
N GLN A 216 4.37 21.16 -0.11
CA GLN A 216 3.76 20.31 0.93
C GLN A 216 4.83 19.61 1.78
N ILE A 217 5.90 19.10 1.17
CA ILE A 217 7.05 18.54 1.91
C ILE A 217 7.66 19.59 2.83
N GLN A 218 7.89 20.81 2.33
CA GLN A 218 8.50 21.87 3.15
C GLN A 218 7.64 22.21 4.37
N GLU A 219 6.31 22.21 4.23
CA GLU A 219 5.38 22.43 5.33
C GLU A 219 5.55 21.34 6.40
N ARG A 220 5.62 20.05 6.01
CA ARG A 220 5.81 18.93 6.93
C ARG A 220 7.16 18.95 7.64
N ILE A 221 8.23 19.24 6.90
CA ILE A 221 9.58 19.36 7.48
C ILE A 221 9.63 20.51 8.50
N ASN A 222 9.00 21.66 8.20
CA ASN A 222 8.95 22.79 9.10
C ASN A 222 8.21 22.48 10.41
N GLU A 223 7.20 21.61 10.37
CA GLU A 223 6.48 21.13 11.55
C GLU A 223 7.16 19.91 12.21
N GLY A 224 8.32 19.47 11.69
CA GLY A 224 9.14 18.43 12.31
C GLY A 224 8.70 16.99 12.01
N PHE A 225 7.95 16.77 10.94
CA PHE A 225 7.61 15.42 10.47
C PHE A 225 8.83 14.71 9.89
N TYR A 226 8.81 13.38 9.94
CA TYR A 226 9.47 12.55 8.94
C TYR A 226 8.58 12.48 7.70
N VAL A 227 9.18 12.58 6.52
CA VAL A 227 8.45 12.49 5.24
C VAL A 227 8.92 11.26 4.49
N PHE A 228 7.98 10.40 4.11
CA PHE A 228 8.28 9.24 3.29
C PHE A 228 7.96 9.58 1.83
N LEU A 229 8.96 9.50 0.97
CA LEU A 229 8.80 9.72 -0.46
C LEU A 229 8.20 8.45 -1.07
N ARG A 230 6.99 8.59 -1.60
CA ARG A 230 6.14 7.50 -2.05
C ARG A 230 6.35 7.16 -3.52
N GLU A 231 6.42 5.84 -3.82
CA GLU A 231 6.50 5.33 -5.19
C GLU A 231 5.69 4.03 -5.33
N GLY A 232 4.39 4.17 -5.39
CA GLY A 232 3.41 3.11 -5.56
C GLY A 232 3.18 2.67 -7.01
N THR A 233 2.06 2.05 -7.29
CA THR A 233 1.62 1.74 -8.66
C THR A 233 0.91 2.92 -9.31
N VAL A 234 0.14 3.70 -8.55
CA VAL A 234 -0.60 4.88 -9.00
C VAL A 234 -0.02 6.14 -8.36
N GLU A 235 0.22 6.15 -7.07
CA GLU A 235 0.79 7.27 -6.31
C GLU A 235 2.31 7.34 -6.53
N ARG A 236 2.71 7.99 -7.63
CA ARG A 236 4.11 8.10 -8.07
C ARG A 236 4.65 9.49 -7.80
N ASP A 237 4.84 9.81 -6.51
CA ASP A 237 5.16 11.16 -6.08
C ASP A 237 6.67 11.43 -5.98
N LEU A 238 7.52 10.40 -6.04
CA LEU A 238 8.94 10.50 -5.77
C LEU A 238 9.64 11.46 -6.73
N GLU A 239 9.40 11.37 -8.03
CA GLU A 239 10.06 12.24 -9.02
C GLU A 239 9.72 13.73 -8.81
N ASN A 240 8.49 14.03 -8.40
CA ASN A 240 8.03 15.40 -8.15
C ASN A 240 8.54 15.97 -6.82
N THR A 241 8.95 15.10 -5.90
CA THR A 241 9.18 15.48 -4.49
C THR A 241 10.63 15.32 -4.04
N VAL A 242 11.41 14.46 -4.68
CA VAL A 242 12.81 14.19 -4.29
C VAL A 242 13.70 15.43 -4.33
N GLY A 243 13.38 16.43 -5.16
CA GLY A 243 14.06 17.72 -5.20
C GLY A 243 13.98 18.54 -3.92
N ALA A 244 13.11 18.19 -2.97
CA ALA A 244 13.07 18.81 -1.65
C ALA A 244 14.18 18.34 -0.70
N VAL A 245 14.81 17.18 -1.02
CA VAL A 245 15.85 16.57 -0.18
C VAL A 245 17.20 17.23 -0.44
N ASN A 246 17.91 17.56 0.62
CA ASN A 246 19.30 18.04 0.58
C ASN A 246 20.07 17.51 1.80
N GLU A 247 21.39 17.69 1.83
CA GLU A 247 22.25 17.13 2.88
C GLU A 247 21.91 17.63 4.30
N SER A 248 21.27 18.80 4.45
CA SER A 248 20.93 19.37 5.77
C SER A 248 19.61 18.80 6.33
N ASN A 249 18.70 18.31 5.48
CA ASN A 249 17.38 17.83 5.89
C ASN A 249 17.17 16.32 5.62
N ALA A 250 18.07 15.66 4.89
CA ALA A 250 17.94 14.28 4.46
C ALA A 250 17.66 13.27 5.60
N ASN A 251 18.05 13.61 6.84
CA ASN A 251 17.77 12.79 8.03
C ASN A 251 16.28 12.74 8.42
N ARG A 252 15.43 13.51 7.75
CA ARG A 252 13.97 13.52 7.93
C ARG A 252 13.23 12.79 6.84
N PHE A 253 13.92 12.16 5.91
CA PHE A 253 13.30 11.46 4.78
C PHE A 253 13.59 9.96 4.82
N ALA A 254 12.59 9.19 4.38
CA ALA A 254 12.72 7.79 4.01
C ALA A 254 11.95 7.54 2.70
N PHE A 255 11.95 6.29 2.21
CA PHE A 255 11.15 5.87 1.07
C PHE A 255 10.05 4.91 1.52
N CYS A 256 8.94 4.91 0.78
CA CYS A 256 7.87 3.93 0.93
C CYS A 256 7.29 3.54 -0.43
N THR A 257 6.67 2.35 -0.47
CA THR A 257 5.95 1.89 -1.67
C THR A 257 4.46 2.11 -1.57
N ASP A 258 3.91 2.20 -0.37
CA ASP A 258 2.48 2.37 -0.13
C ASP A 258 1.66 1.29 -0.87
N ASP A 259 0.81 1.63 -1.84
CA ASP A 259 0.03 0.73 -2.66
C ASP A 259 0.78 0.31 -3.92
N LYS A 260 1.43 -0.87 -3.89
CA LYS A 260 2.20 -1.37 -5.04
C LYS A 260 1.85 -2.80 -5.41
N LEU A 261 1.31 -2.96 -6.64
CA LEU A 261 0.93 -4.24 -7.21
C LEU A 261 2.14 -5.15 -7.48
N VAL A 262 1.91 -6.46 -7.47
CA VAL A 262 2.95 -7.48 -7.70
C VAL A 262 3.64 -7.36 -9.06
N ASP A 263 2.95 -6.96 -10.11
CA ASP A 263 3.53 -6.75 -11.44
C ASP A 263 4.46 -5.54 -11.47
N SER A 264 4.11 -4.44 -10.79
CA SER A 264 4.98 -3.28 -10.61
C SER A 264 6.22 -3.65 -9.78
N LEU A 265 6.06 -4.42 -8.70
CA LEU A 265 7.19 -4.93 -7.89
C LEU A 265 8.15 -5.80 -8.70
N LEU A 266 7.63 -6.64 -9.59
CA LEU A 266 8.45 -7.53 -10.43
C LEU A 266 9.13 -6.80 -11.59
N ASN A 267 8.48 -5.83 -12.20
CA ASN A 267 8.98 -5.15 -13.41
C ASN A 267 9.85 -3.93 -13.08
N GLU A 268 9.53 -3.19 -12.03
CA GLU A 268 10.18 -1.93 -11.65
C GLU A 268 11.07 -2.11 -10.42
N GLY A 269 10.53 -2.82 -9.41
CA GLY A 269 11.11 -2.99 -8.08
C GLY A 269 10.27 -2.31 -6.99
N GLY A 270 10.74 -2.48 -5.75
CA GLY A 270 10.21 -1.79 -4.56
C GLY A 270 11.13 -0.64 -4.13
N ILE A 271 11.68 -0.71 -2.91
CA ILE A 271 12.60 0.31 -2.38
C ILE A 271 13.88 0.45 -3.22
N ASN A 272 14.35 -0.62 -3.86
CA ASN A 272 15.46 -0.53 -4.82
C ASN A 272 15.16 0.39 -6.01
N ASP A 273 13.91 0.45 -6.48
CA ASP A 273 13.46 1.39 -7.50
C ASP A 273 13.41 2.82 -6.98
N CYS A 274 12.88 3.04 -5.77
CA CYS A 274 12.90 4.36 -5.11
C CYS A 274 14.33 4.92 -5.01
N ILE A 275 15.28 4.10 -4.56
CA ILE A 275 16.69 4.48 -4.45
C ILE A 275 17.25 4.87 -5.84
N ARG A 276 17.06 4.02 -6.85
CA ARG A 276 17.54 4.25 -8.21
C ARG A 276 17.00 5.55 -8.79
N LYS A 277 15.68 5.77 -8.70
CA LYS A 277 15.03 7.00 -9.16
C LYS A 277 15.59 8.23 -8.43
N ALA A 278 15.70 8.18 -7.11
CA ALA A 278 16.24 9.29 -6.33
C ALA A 278 17.69 9.65 -6.73
N ILE A 279 18.54 8.65 -6.98
CA ILE A 279 19.92 8.86 -7.45
C ILE A 279 19.93 9.47 -8.86
N HIS A 280 19.09 8.97 -9.78
CA HIS A 280 19.00 9.51 -11.13
C HIS A 280 18.47 10.95 -11.15
N HIS A 281 17.69 11.35 -10.14
CA HIS A 281 17.27 12.74 -9.91
C HIS A 281 18.31 13.59 -9.15
N GLY A 282 19.52 13.08 -8.94
CA GLY A 282 20.67 13.85 -8.44
C GLY A 282 20.95 13.70 -6.94
N LEU A 283 20.24 12.82 -6.23
CA LEU A 283 20.58 12.52 -4.85
C LEU A 283 21.86 11.66 -4.80
N ARG A 284 22.76 11.96 -3.85
CA ARG A 284 23.96 11.14 -3.67
C ARG A 284 23.58 9.71 -3.24
N PRO A 285 24.24 8.67 -3.79
CA PRO A 285 23.98 7.28 -3.41
C PRO A 285 24.01 7.05 -1.91
N GLU A 286 25.02 7.59 -1.21
CA GLU A 286 25.16 7.40 0.24
C GLU A 286 23.96 7.96 1.02
N THR A 287 23.42 9.09 0.55
CA THR A 287 22.22 9.71 1.13
C THR A 287 20.98 8.87 0.84
N ALA A 288 20.81 8.42 -0.42
CA ALA A 288 19.65 7.59 -0.80
C ALA A 288 19.61 6.26 -0.03
N TYR A 289 20.75 5.55 0.08
CA TYR A 289 20.81 4.31 0.88
C TYR A 289 20.59 4.55 2.37
N THR A 290 21.04 5.69 2.90
CA THR A 290 20.78 6.06 4.31
C THR A 290 19.29 6.30 4.54
N MET A 291 18.60 6.97 3.60
CA MET A 291 17.14 7.18 3.63
C MET A 291 16.39 5.85 3.55
N ALA A 292 16.83 4.94 2.67
CA ALA A 292 16.23 3.62 2.46
C ALA A 292 16.49 2.62 3.60
N SER A 293 17.25 2.96 4.63
CA SER A 293 17.63 2.02 5.69
C SER A 293 17.56 2.68 7.08
N PHE A 294 18.61 3.39 7.46
CA PHE A 294 18.75 3.97 8.81
C PHE A 294 17.65 4.96 9.14
N ASN A 295 17.28 5.85 8.20
CA ASN A 295 16.26 6.85 8.47
C ASN A 295 14.86 6.24 8.65
N ALA A 296 14.49 5.24 7.83
CA ALA A 296 13.24 4.50 7.99
C ALA A 296 13.14 3.85 9.38
N ALA A 297 14.24 3.21 9.83
CA ALA A 297 14.33 2.64 11.17
C ALA A 297 14.20 3.69 12.29
N GLN A 298 14.82 4.86 12.10
CA GLN A 298 14.75 5.96 13.08
C GLN A 298 13.35 6.58 13.15
N ALA A 299 12.69 6.76 12.00
CA ALA A 299 11.33 7.30 11.94
C ALA A 299 10.36 6.44 12.77
N HIS A 300 10.51 5.11 12.71
CA HIS A 300 9.70 4.16 13.45
C HIS A 300 10.29 3.74 14.81
N GLN A 301 11.32 4.46 15.31
CA GLN A 301 11.95 4.19 16.60
C GLN A 301 12.34 2.71 16.79
N THR A 302 12.76 2.05 15.70
CA THR A 302 13.16 0.65 15.72
C THR A 302 14.70 0.56 15.78
N PRO A 303 15.28 0.31 16.96
CA PRO A 303 16.73 0.35 17.15
C PRO A 303 17.43 -0.88 16.55
N PHE A 304 18.70 -0.70 16.22
CA PHE A 304 19.61 -1.77 15.84
C PHE A 304 19.29 -2.46 14.50
N ILE A 305 18.56 -1.80 13.60
CA ILE A 305 18.42 -2.15 12.18
C ILE A 305 18.78 -0.95 11.29
N GLY A 306 19.07 -1.19 10.03
CA GLY A 306 19.36 -0.15 9.02
C GLY A 306 20.77 0.46 9.08
N ALA A 307 21.73 -0.12 9.81
CA ALA A 307 23.12 0.30 9.82
C ALA A 307 24.08 -0.90 9.92
N LEU A 308 25.33 -0.71 9.53
CA LEU A 308 26.38 -1.75 9.51
C LEU A 308 27.40 -1.56 10.65
N ASN A 309 26.92 -1.44 11.87
CA ASN A 309 27.70 -1.14 13.05
C ASN A 309 27.52 -2.20 14.16
N PRO A 310 28.40 -2.28 15.17
CA PRO A 310 28.24 -3.23 16.27
C PRO A 310 26.87 -3.11 16.96
N ASN A 311 26.27 -4.25 17.31
CA ASN A 311 24.94 -4.48 17.84
C ASN A 311 23.79 -4.40 16.82
N TYR A 312 24.03 -3.92 15.60
CA TYR A 312 23.01 -3.91 14.54
C TYR A 312 22.79 -5.31 13.97
N GLN A 313 21.58 -5.57 13.55
CA GLN A 313 21.23 -6.76 12.79
C GLN A 313 22.04 -6.80 11.49
N ALA A 314 22.56 -7.97 11.14
CA ALA A 314 23.39 -8.15 9.96
C ALA A 314 22.54 -8.33 8.69
N ASP A 315 21.77 -7.31 8.35
CA ASP A 315 21.02 -7.18 7.10
C ASP A 315 21.84 -6.35 6.13
N ILE A 316 22.25 -6.98 5.03
CA ILE A 316 23.27 -6.42 4.15
C ILE A 316 22.85 -6.64 2.70
N VAL A 317 22.99 -5.60 1.88
CA VAL A 317 22.91 -5.70 0.42
C VAL A 317 24.28 -5.45 -0.18
N VAL A 318 24.74 -6.38 -0.99
CA VAL A 318 25.95 -6.27 -1.78
C VAL A 318 25.57 -5.84 -3.19
N LEU A 319 26.19 -4.80 -3.72
CA LEU A 319 25.86 -4.19 -5.01
C LEU A 319 27.07 -4.26 -5.95
N ASP A 320 26.83 -4.68 -7.20
CA ASP A 320 27.78 -4.54 -8.29
C ASP A 320 27.85 -3.08 -8.81
N ASP A 321 26.73 -2.37 -8.74
CA ASP A 321 26.62 -0.96 -9.11
C ASP A 321 25.71 -0.22 -8.10
N PRO A 322 26.26 0.78 -7.38
CA PRO A 322 25.49 1.54 -6.40
C PRO A 322 24.61 2.64 -7.00
N TYR A 323 24.80 2.99 -8.27
CA TYR A 323 24.00 4.02 -8.96
C TYR A 323 22.71 3.43 -9.56
N ASP A 324 22.82 2.26 -10.19
CA ASP A 324 21.69 1.54 -10.78
C ASP A 324 21.08 0.51 -9.81
N VAL A 325 21.59 0.45 -8.59
CA VAL A 325 21.13 -0.48 -7.53
C VAL A 325 21.19 -1.94 -8.02
N LYS A 326 22.30 -2.32 -8.68
CA LYS A 326 22.47 -3.66 -9.21
C LYS A 326 22.86 -4.61 -8.08
N ILE A 327 21.91 -5.38 -7.60
CA ILE A 327 22.11 -6.28 -6.46
C ILE A 327 22.89 -7.52 -6.89
N HIS A 328 24.00 -7.77 -6.19
CA HIS A 328 24.81 -8.97 -6.31
C HIS A 328 24.34 -10.07 -5.36
N GLN A 329 24.12 -9.71 -4.08
CA GLN A 329 23.72 -10.65 -3.03
C GLN A 329 22.97 -9.91 -1.92
N VAL A 330 21.99 -10.59 -1.34
CA VAL A 330 21.33 -10.15 -0.11
C VAL A 330 21.69 -11.10 1.02
N ILE A 331 21.99 -10.53 2.18
CA ILE A 331 22.31 -11.25 3.42
C ILE A 331 21.32 -10.78 4.48
N LYS A 332 20.56 -11.71 5.03
CA LYS A 332 19.56 -11.45 6.06
C LYS A 332 19.96 -12.09 7.38
N LYS A 333 20.12 -11.30 8.44
CA LYS A 333 20.61 -11.78 9.75
C LYS A 333 21.88 -12.62 9.65
N GLY A 334 22.81 -12.18 8.80
CA GLY A 334 24.07 -12.91 8.54
C GLY A 334 23.94 -14.15 7.64
N HIS A 335 22.75 -14.48 7.17
CA HIS A 335 22.49 -15.61 6.29
C HIS A 335 22.37 -15.13 4.82
N LEU A 336 23.10 -15.79 3.90
CA LEU A 336 23.00 -15.49 2.46
C LEU A 336 21.67 -16.01 1.92
N ILE A 337 20.89 -15.13 1.36
CA ILE A 337 19.58 -15.49 0.81
C ILE A 337 19.73 -16.27 -0.50
N SER A 338 18.99 -17.36 -0.59
CA SER A 338 18.90 -18.25 -1.74
C SER A 338 17.44 -18.69 -1.99
N ASN A 339 17.18 -19.29 -3.13
CA ASN A 339 15.84 -19.79 -3.46
C ASN A 339 15.33 -20.88 -2.50
N HIS A 340 16.21 -21.53 -1.74
CA HIS A 340 15.84 -22.57 -0.76
C HIS A 340 15.26 -21.99 0.54
N ASP A 341 15.43 -20.69 0.78
CA ASP A 341 15.01 -20.02 2.01
C ASP A 341 13.52 -19.59 2.00
N PHE A 342 12.82 -19.84 0.91
CA PHE A 342 11.45 -19.36 0.69
C PHE A 342 10.38 -20.47 0.77
N TYR A 343 10.58 -21.47 1.61
CA TYR A 343 9.53 -22.45 1.85
C TYR A 343 8.52 -21.91 2.88
N THR A 344 7.27 -21.78 2.48
CA THR A 344 6.16 -21.33 3.32
C THR A 344 4.99 -22.30 3.21
N GLN A 345 4.21 -22.44 4.29
CA GLN A 345 2.96 -23.17 4.27
C GLN A 345 1.80 -22.19 4.22
N PRO A 346 0.93 -22.22 3.20
CA PRO A 346 -0.22 -21.34 3.15
C PRO A 346 -1.09 -21.48 4.40
N LEU A 347 -1.37 -20.36 5.07
CA LEU A 347 -2.34 -20.33 6.16
C LEU A 347 -3.76 -20.30 5.60
N SER A 348 -4.66 -20.99 6.27
CA SER A 348 -6.09 -20.94 5.91
C SER A 348 -6.72 -19.66 6.45
N PHE A 349 -7.52 -18.99 5.63
CA PHE A 349 -8.36 -17.88 6.01
C PHE A 349 -9.82 -18.30 5.95
N ALA A 350 -10.46 -18.44 7.09
CA ALA A 350 -11.76 -19.15 7.21
C ALA A 350 -12.99 -18.24 7.09
N LYS A 351 -12.84 -16.90 6.99
CA LYS A 351 -13.98 -15.97 6.93
C LYS A 351 -14.59 -15.93 5.54
N ASN A 352 -15.89 -16.24 5.42
CA ASN A 352 -16.65 -15.91 4.21
C ASN A 352 -16.86 -14.38 4.15
N THR A 353 -16.37 -13.76 3.11
CA THR A 353 -16.40 -12.31 2.90
C THR A 353 -17.27 -11.91 1.69
N MET A 354 -18.04 -12.85 1.12
CA MET A 354 -18.91 -12.65 -0.04
C MET A 354 -20.38 -12.90 0.34
N ASN A 355 -20.84 -12.20 1.38
CA ASN A 355 -22.16 -12.38 1.98
C ASN A 355 -23.15 -11.31 1.46
N PHE A 356 -23.59 -11.46 0.21
CA PHE A 356 -24.57 -10.57 -0.41
C PHE A 356 -25.51 -11.33 -1.34
N SER A 357 -26.63 -10.70 -1.73
CA SER A 357 -27.48 -11.13 -2.82
C SER A 357 -27.67 -10.00 -3.82
N LEU A 358 -27.76 -10.33 -5.10
CA LEU A 358 -27.91 -9.37 -6.19
C LEU A 358 -28.87 -9.96 -7.23
N SER A 359 -29.78 -9.15 -7.74
CA SER A 359 -30.62 -9.46 -8.89
C SER A 359 -30.34 -8.50 -10.05
N PRO A 360 -30.67 -8.85 -11.30
CA PRO A 360 -30.50 -7.93 -12.44
C PRO A 360 -31.26 -6.59 -12.27
N ALA A 361 -32.38 -6.60 -11.56
CA ALA A 361 -33.17 -5.39 -11.31
C ALA A 361 -32.43 -4.38 -10.41
N ASP A 362 -31.57 -4.85 -9.51
CA ASP A 362 -30.83 -4.00 -8.58
C ASP A 362 -29.78 -3.12 -9.29
N LEU A 363 -29.39 -3.48 -10.53
CA LEU A 363 -28.42 -2.74 -11.34
C LEU A 363 -29.05 -1.60 -12.16
N GLN A 364 -30.38 -1.54 -12.24
CA GLN A 364 -31.04 -0.45 -12.94
C GLN A 364 -30.77 0.88 -12.24
N LEU A 365 -30.42 1.92 -13.00
CA LEU A 365 -30.21 3.29 -12.52
C LEU A 365 -31.32 4.19 -13.10
N PRO A 366 -32.47 4.30 -12.40
CA PRO A 366 -33.54 5.18 -12.85
C PRO A 366 -33.12 6.64 -12.76
N LEU A 367 -33.43 7.43 -13.79
CA LEU A 367 -33.17 8.87 -13.84
C LEU A 367 -34.40 9.59 -14.44
N ASN A 368 -34.82 10.67 -13.79
CA ASN A 368 -35.87 11.58 -14.26
C ASN A 368 -35.28 12.82 -14.96
N SER A 369 -33.99 13.15 -14.67
CA SER A 369 -33.26 14.25 -15.30
C SER A 369 -32.25 13.73 -16.30
N ALA A 370 -32.16 14.36 -17.46
CA ALA A 370 -31.16 14.06 -18.48
C ALA A 370 -29.76 14.65 -18.15
N THR A 371 -29.59 15.26 -16.97
CA THR A 371 -28.29 15.78 -16.50
C THR A 371 -27.91 15.09 -15.19
N ALA A 372 -26.68 14.64 -15.09
CA ALA A 372 -26.21 13.88 -13.94
C ALA A 372 -24.85 14.36 -13.40
N ASN A 373 -24.63 14.10 -12.11
CA ASN A 373 -23.31 14.20 -11.45
C ASN A 373 -22.48 12.98 -11.85
N ILE A 374 -21.27 13.20 -12.36
CA ILE A 374 -20.41 12.19 -12.95
C ILE A 374 -19.05 12.23 -12.25
N ILE A 375 -18.53 11.06 -11.89
CA ILE A 375 -17.16 10.88 -11.41
C ILE A 375 -16.23 10.84 -12.63
N GLN A 376 -15.30 11.80 -12.74
CA GLN A 376 -14.26 11.78 -13.76
C GLN A 376 -12.95 11.28 -13.15
N VAL A 377 -12.41 10.19 -13.68
CA VAL A 377 -11.08 9.67 -13.31
C VAL A 377 -10.01 10.62 -13.81
N ILE A 378 -9.03 10.92 -12.96
CA ILE A 378 -7.78 11.61 -13.31
C ILE A 378 -6.69 10.54 -13.45
N PRO A 379 -6.07 10.37 -14.62
CA PRO A 379 -5.03 9.35 -14.82
C PRO A 379 -3.88 9.46 -13.82
N ASN A 380 -3.50 8.35 -13.18
CA ASN A 380 -2.41 8.26 -12.19
C ASN A 380 -2.60 9.13 -10.93
N HIS A 381 -3.85 9.42 -10.58
CA HIS A 381 -4.24 10.08 -9.34
C HIS A 381 -5.35 9.30 -8.65
N ILE A 382 -5.45 9.44 -7.34
CA ILE A 382 -6.54 8.86 -6.53
C ILE A 382 -7.70 9.83 -6.34
N GLU A 383 -7.46 11.12 -6.56
CA GLU A 383 -8.50 12.16 -6.63
C GLU A 383 -9.33 12.01 -7.91
N THR A 384 -10.52 12.60 -7.89
CA THR A 384 -11.42 12.63 -9.03
C THR A 384 -11.90 14.05 -9.32
N GLU A 385 -12.46 14.28 -10.52
CA GLU A 385 -13.17 15.52 -10.84
C GLU A 385 -14.67 15.30 -10.79
N HIS A 386 -15.40 16.32 -10.36
CA HIS A 386 -16.87 16.36 -10.41
C HIS A 386 -17.34 17.01 -11.70
N LEU A 387 -17.95 16.23 -12.60
CA LEU A 387 -18.58 16.76 -13.81
C LEU A 387 -20.10 16.76 -13.68
N VAL A 388 -20.72 17.72 -14.36
CA VAL A 388 -22.18 17.77 -14.53
C VAL A 388 -22.45 17.79 -16.04
N GLU A 389 -22.97 16.67 -16.58
CA GLU A 389 -23.14 16.51 -18.02
C GLU A 389 -24.48 15.90 -18.39
N PRO A 390 -24.96 16.14 -19.64
CA PRO A 390 -26.09 15.42 -20.20
C PRO A 390 -25.80 13.94 -20.39
N VAL A 391 -26.74 13.09 -19.99
CA VAL A 391 -26.64 11.63 -20.07
C VAL A 391 -27.75 11.01 -20.90
N SER A 392 -27.52 9.83 -21.44
CA SER A 392 -28.51 9.10 -22.22
C SER A 392 -29.46 8.33 -21.31
N ILE A 393 -30.76 8.52 -21.51
CA ILE A 393 -31.86 7.83 -20.78
C ILE A 393 -32.70 7.05 -21.79
N HIS A 394 -32.96 5.79 -21.49
CA HIS A 394 -33.90 4.96 -22.24
C HIS A 394 -34.92 4.32 -21.28
N ASN A 395 -36.21 4.51 -21.54
CA ASN A 395 -37.30 4.02 -20.67
C ASN A 395 -37.13 4.43 -19.19
N GLY A 396 -36.70 5.68 -18.92
CA GLY A 396 -36.53 6.20 -17.56
C GLY A 396 -35.29 5.68 -16.83
N THR A 397 -34.38 4.98 -17.52
CA THR A 397 -33.17 4.40 -16.93
C THR A 397 -31.93 4.90 -17.68
N PHE A 398 -30.82 5.15 -16.95
CA PHE A 398 -29.55 5.52 -17.54
C PHE A 398 -29.07 4.44 -18.52
N CYS A 399 -28.65 4.86 -19.69
CA CYS A 399 -28.04 4.01 -20.71
C CYS A 399 -26.57 4.42 -20.90
N PRO A 400 -25.62 3.53 -20.63
CA PRO A 400 -24.20 3.84 -20.84
C PRO A 400 -23.89 4.25 -22.29
N ASP A 401 -23.03 5.27 -22.43
CA ASP A 401 -22.60 5.81 -23.72
C ASP A 401 -21.09 5.63 -23.86
N THR A 402 -20.66 4.60 -24.60
CA THR A 402 -19.25 4.27 -24.79
C THR A 402 -18.50 5.26 -25.69
N VAL A 403 -19.22 6.12 -26.44
CA VAL A 403 -18.60 7.18 -27.25
C VAL A 403 -18.19 8.35 -26.37
N LYS A 404 -19.03 8.71 -25.41
CA LYS A 404 -18.77 9.74 -24.40
C LYS A 404 -18.01 9.22 -23.19
N ASP A 405 -17.74 7.91 -23.13
CA ASP A 405 -17.18 7.21 -21.98
C ASP A 405 -17.99 7.41 -20.68
N GLN A 406 -19.32 7.49 -20.80
CA GLN A 406 -20.24 7.57 -19.66
C GLN A 406 -20.70 6.14 -19.31
N LEU A 407 -20.04 5.53 -18.31
CA LEU A 407 -20.24 4.15 -17.92
C LEU A 407 -21.01 4.04 -16.60
N LYS A 408 -21.65 2.90 -16.37
CA LYS A 408 -22.27 2.60 -15.09
C LYS A 408 -21.24 2.05 -14.12
N MET A 409 -21.17 2.64 -12.91
CA MET A 409 -20.42 2.12 -11.78
C MET A 409 -21.37 1.65 -10.69
N VAL A 410 -21.03 0.55 -10.01
CA VAL A 410 -21.87 -0.08 -8.97
C VAL A 410 -21.00 -0.42 -7.77
N VAL A 411 -21.50 -0.17 -6.55
CA VAL A 411 -20.91 -0.68 -5.30
C VAL A 411 -21.97 -1.53 -4.59
N VAL A 412 -21.60 -2.77 -4.21
CA VAL A 412 -22.45 -3.73 -3.52
C VAL A 412 -21.85 -4.08 -2.16
N GLU A 413 -22.59 -3.83 -1.09
CA GLU A 413 -22.18 -4.25 0.25
C GLU A 413 -22.11 -5.77 0.31
N ARG A 414 -20.93 -6.31 0.76
CA ARG A 414 -20.63 -7.74 0.71
C ARG A 414 -20.39 -8.41 2.07
N HIS A 415 -20.42 -7.65 3.15
CA HIS A 415 -19.99 -8.14 4.47
C HIS A 415 -21.15 -8.63 5.34
N HIS A 416 -22.26 -7.89 5.37
CA HIS A 416 -23.34 -8.06 6.32
C HIS A 416 -24.69 -8.42 5.72
N HIS A 417 -24.74 -8.65 4.39
CA HIS A 417 -25.99 -8.96 3.67
C HIS A 417 -27.08 -7.90 3.88
N THR A 418 -26.68 -6.63 3.89
CA THR A 418 -27.61 -5.52 4.14
C THR A 418 -28.50 -5.23 2.93
N GLY A 419 -28.15 -5.72 1.74
CA GLY A 419 -28.82 -5.41 0.48
C GLY A 419 -28.53 -4.00 -0.02
N LYS A 420 -27.58 -3.27 0.55
CA LYS A 420 -27.19 -1.95 0.06
C LYS A 420 -26.43 -2.07 -1.25
N ILE A 421 -26.94 -1.39 -2.27
CA ILE A 421 -26.35 -1.33 -3.60
C ILE A 421 -26.48 0.11 -4.08
N SER A 422 -25.38 0.73 -4.39
CA SER A 422 -25.34 2.07 -4.96
C SER A 422 -24.81 2.07 -6.39
N LYS A 423 -25.18 3.08 -7.14
CA LYS A 423 -24.82 3.23 -8.55
C LYS A 423 -24.42 4.67 -8.81
N ALA A 424 -23.50 4.87 -9.76
CA ALA A 424 -23.07 6.17 -10.25
C ALA A 424 -22.74 6.09 -11.74
N ILE A 425 -22.45 7.26 -12.30
CA ILE A 425 -21.91 7.38 -13.65
C ILE A 425 -20.45 7.79 -13.53
N VAL A 426 -19.58 7.10 -14.27
CA VAL A 426 -18.14 7.31 -14.25
C VAL A 426 -17.59 7.49 -15.66
N LYS A 427 -16.52 8.29 -15.80
CA LYS A 427 -15.74 8.48 -17.03
C LYS A 427 -14.26 8.23 -16.78
N GLY A 428 -13.53 7.79 -17.81
CA GLY A 428 -12.09 7.59 -17.80
C GLY A 428 -11.68 6.15 -18.12
N PHE A 429 -12.58 5.16 -17.97
CA PHE A 429 -12.25 3.75 -18.19
C PHE A 429 -12.21 3.34 -19.66
N ASN A 430 -12.81 4.11 -20.56
CA ASN A 430 -12.79 3.88 -22.01
C ASN A 430 -13.27 2.48 -22.46
N LEU A 431 -14.14 1.81 -21.68
CA LEU A 431 -14.70 0.52 -22.08
C LEU A 431 -15.56 0.67 -23.34
N THR A 432 -15.38 -0.22 -24.30
CA THR A 432 -16.17 -0.29 -25.53
C THR A 432 -17.33 -1.28 -25.41
N HIS A 433 -17.15 -2.32 -24.59
CA HIS A 433 -18.16 -3.32 -24.23
C HIS A 433 -17.73 -4.04 -22.95
N GLY A 434 -18.60 -4.85 -22.35
CA GLY A 434 -18.27 -5.67 -21.19
C GLY A 434 -18.29 -4.93 -19.86
N ALA A 435 -17.70 -5.57 -18.84
CA ALA A 435 -17.63 -5.08 -17.48
C ALA A 435 -16.36 -5.58 -16.75
N VAL A 436 -15.94 -4.82 -15.75
CA VAL A 436 -14.91 -5.18 -14.75
C VAL A 436 -15.54 -5.14 -13.38
N ALA A 437 -15.21 -6.12 -12.53
CA ALA A 437 -15.59 -6.12 -11.13
C ALA A 437 -14.41 -6.48 -10.24
N SER A 438 -14.36 -5.89 -9.04
CA SER A 438 -13.33 -6.13 -8.02
C SER A 438 -13.96 -6.23 -6.63
N SER A 439 -13.37 -7.06 -5.77
CA SER A 439 -13.63 -7.07 -4.32
C SER A 439 -12.68 -6.17 -3.54
N ILE A 440 -11.81 -5.44 -4.24
CA ILE A 440 -10.95 -4.41 -3.67
C ILE A 440 -11.63 -3.06 -3.96
N ALA A 441 -12.01 -2.35 -2.89
CA ALA A 441 -12.63 -1.03 -2.94
C ALA A 441 -12.30 -0.29 -1.64
N HIS A 442 -11.27 0.53 -1.64
CA HIS A 442 -10.73 1.19 -0.45
C HIS A 442 -11.78 2.04 0.28
N ASP A 443 -11.86 2.00 1.64
CA ASP A 443 -11.23 1.00 2.51
C ASP A 443 -12.25 -0.06 2.93
N SER A 444 -13.54 0.16 2.59
CA SER A 444 -14.63 -0.75 2.98
C SER A 444 -14.53 -2.13 2.34
N HIS A 445 -13.81 -2.24 1.21
CA HIS A 445 -13.67 -3.43 0.39
C HIS A 445 -15.00 -4.11 0.05
N ASN A 446 -15.99 -3.32 -0.27
CA ASN A 446 -17.21 -3.78 -0.91
C ASN A 446 -16.95 -4.19 -2.36
N ILE A 447 -17.88 -4.88 -3.03
CA ILE A 447 -17.72 -5.13 -4.46
C ILE A 447 -17.88 -3.80 -5.20
N ILE A 448 -16.93 -3.48 -6.07
CA ILE A 448 -17.00 -2.35 -7.00
C ILE A 448 -16.93 -2.87 -8.44
N ALA A 449 -17.75 -2.32 -9.31
CA ALA A 449 -17.79 -2.73 -10.71
C ALA A 449 -18.07 -1.55 -11.63
N VAL A 450 -17.51 -1.60 -12.85
CA VAL A 450 -17.77 -0.66 -13.94
C VAL A 450 -18.10 -1.42 -15.21
N GLY A 451 -19.09 -0.96 -15.98
CA GLY A 451 -19.48 -1.67 -17.19
C GLY A 451 -20.36 -0.87 -18.14
N THR A 452 -20.50 -1.42 -19.33
CA THR A 452 -21.26 -0.86 -20.44
C THR A 452 -22.71 -1.38 -20.51
N ASN A 453 -23.05 -2.42 -19.74
CA ASN A 453 -24.38 -3.01 -19.69
C ASN A 453 -24.61 -3.77 -18.38
N ASP A 454 -25.87 -3.91 -17.97
CA ASP A 454 -26.24 -4.54 -16.70
C ASP A 454 -26.00 -6.06 -16.69
N ALA A 455 -26.06 -6.71 -17.83
CA ALA A 455 -25.92 -8.15 -17.91
C ALA A 455 -24.48 -8.61 -17.65
N ASP A 456 -23.49 -7.93 -18.23
CA ASP A 456 -22.07 -8.20 -17.97
C ASP A 456 -21.67 -7.76 -16.55
N LEU A 457 -22.19 -6.63 -16.04
CA LEU A 457 -22.01 -6.22 -14.64
C LEU A 457 -22.54 -7.29 -13.67
N PHE A 458 -23.75 -7.77 -13.88
CA PHE A 458 -24.34 -8.83 -13.06
C PHE A 458 -23.50 -10.11 -13.08
N ALA A 459 -23.11 -10.56 -14.28
CA ALA A 459 -22.31 -11.77 -14.45
C ALA A 459 -20.95 -11.65 -13.73
N ALA A 460 -20.26 -10.52 -13.87
CA ALA A 460 -18.98 -10.27 -13.24
C ALA A 460 -19.09 -10.26 -11.70
N ILE A 461 -20.08 -9.55 -11.13
CA ILE A 461 -20.30 -9.47 -9.68
C ILE A 461 -20.67 -10.84 -9.11
N GLN A 462 -21.57 -11.58 -9.76
CA GLN A 462 -21.94 -12.95 -9.34
C GLN A 462 -20.75 -13.91 -9.40
N HIS A 463 -19.87 -13.75 -10.40
CA HIS A 463 -18.68 -14.58 -10.51
C HIS A 463 -17.73 -14.36 -9.33
N LEU A 464 -17.52 -13.10 -8.90
CA LEU A 464 -16.70 -12.80 -7.71
C LEU A 464 -17.25 -13.48 -6.45
N GLN A 465 -18.57 -13.51 -6.27
CA GLN A 465 -19.20 -14.23 -5.15
C GLN A 465 -18.87 -15.73 -5.20
N LYS A 466 -18.92 -16.33 -6.38
CA LYS A 466 -18.67 -17.77 -6.59
C LYS A 466 -17.20 -18.14 -6.32
N VAL A 467 -16.25 -17.29 -6.69
CA VAL A 467 -14.80 -17.59 -6.53
C VAL A 467 -14.23 -17.11 -5.19
N GLY A 468 -15.02 -16.40 -4.37
CA GLY A 468 -14.62 -15.95 -3.04
C GLY A 468 -13.92 -14.59 -3.01
N GLY A 469 -14.08 -13.79 -4.07
CA GLY A 469 -13.44 -12.48 -4.25
C GLY A 469 -12.36 -12.48 -5.32
N GLY A 470 -11.97 -11.29 -5.76
CA GLY A 470 -10.96 -11.16 -6.81
C GLY A 470 -11.18 -9.97 -7.72
N ILE A 471 -10.52 -10.01 -8.86
CA ILE A 471 -10.69 -9.09 -9.99
C ILE A 471 -11.11 -9.92 -11.20
N THR A 472 -12.14 -9.47 -11.92
CA THR A 472 -12.65 -10.21 -13.08
C THR A 472 -13.08 -9.28 -14.22
N VAL A 473 -12.91 -9.74 -15.44
CA VAL A 473 -13.32 -9.08 -16.68
C VAL A 473 -14.30 -9.97 -17.43
N PHE A 474 -15.45 -9.41 -17.79
CA PHE A 474 -16.53 -10.10 -18.50
C PHE A 474 -16.92 -9.35 -19.78
N ALA A 475 -17.27 -10.09 -20.81
CA ALA A 475 -17.92 -9.53 -22.00
C ALA A 475 -18.86 -10.57 -22.63
N ASN A 476 -20.02 -10.11 -23.13
CA ASN A 476 -21.04 -10.96 -23.75
C ASN A 476 -21.46 -12.15 -22.86
N HIS A 477 -21.59 -11.91 -21.55
CA HIS A 477 -21.90 -12.88 -20.49
C HIS A 477 -20.82 -13.97 -20.25
N HIS A 478 -19.63 -13.83 -20.82
CA HIS A 478 -18.54 -14.78 -20.65
C HIS A 478 -17.39 -14.15 -19.85
N GLU A 479 -16.81 -14.97 -18.98
CA GLU A 479 -15.55 -14.63 -18.31
C GLU A 479 -14.43 -14.56 -19.36
N LEU A 480 -13.72 -13.45 -19.41
CA LEU A 480 -12.48 -13.30 -20.19
C LEU A 480 -11.26 -13.67 -19.36
N ALA A 481 -11.21 -13.18 -18.12
CA ALA A 481 -10.17 -13.53 -17.15
C ALA A 481 -10.63 -13.26 -15.73
N THR A 482 -10.07 -14.03 -14.77
CA THR A 482 -10.29 -13.85 -13.32
C THR A 482 -9.00 -14.09 -12.54
N LEU A 483 -8.68 -13.18 -11.65
CA LEU A 483 -7.69 -13.34 -10.57
C LEU A 483 -8.45 -13.56 -9.27
N PRO A 484 -8.53 -14.79 -8.73
CA PRO A 484 -9.17 -15.03 -7.44
C PRO A 484 -8.31 -14.50 -6.30
N LEU A 485 -8.96 -13.82 -5.35
CA LEU A 485 -8.36 -13.28 -4.12
C LEU A 485 -9.10 -13.86 -2.92
N GLN A 486 -8.81 -15.10 -2.59
CA GLN A 486 -9.60 -15.88 -1.62
C GLN A 486 -9.33 -15.48 -0.16
N ILE A 487 -8.25 -14.75 0.11
CA ILE A 487 -7.92 -14.27 1.45
C ILE A 487 -8.54 -12.90 1.62
N GLY A 488 -9.68 -12.86 2.29
CA GLY A 488 -10.43 -11.62 2.54
C GLY A 488 -11.07 -10.97 1.30
N GLY A 489 -10.91 -11.55 0.12
CA GLY A 489 -11.24 -10.89 -1.14
C GLY A 489 -10.17 -9.90 -1.59
N LEU A 490 -8.98 -9.91 -0.97
CA LEU A 490 -7.91 -8.93 -1.14
C LEU A 490 -6.61 -9.57 -1.63
N MET A 491 -6.24 -10.73 -1.08
CA MET A 491 -4.97 -11.40 -1.37
C MET A 491 -5.21 -12.79 -1.99
N SER A 492 -4.30 -13.18 -2.88
CA SER A 492 -4.30 -14.48 -3.51
C SER A 492 -3.69 -15.56 -2.58
N ASN A 493 -4.23 -16.76 -2.64
CA ASN A 493 -3.62 -17.96 -2.05
C ASN A 493 -2.67 -18.70 -3.01
N LEU A 494 -2.43 -18.12 -4.17
CA LEU A 494 -1.49 -18.63 -5.18
C LEU A 494 -0.07 -18.12 -4.91
N SER A 495 0.91 -18.74 -5.55
CA SER A 495 2.27 -18.20 -5.56
C SER A 495 2.33 -16.82 -6.23
N TYR A 496 3.32 -16.00 -5.86
CA TYR A 496 3.51 -14.69 -6.47
C TYR A 496 3.63 -14.75 -8.01
N LYS A 497 4.23 -15.82 -8.56
CA LYS A 497 4.37 -16.02 -10.01
C LYS A 497 3.02 -16.25 -10.68
N GLU A 498 2.20 -17.11 -10.09
CA GLU A 498 0.86 -17.41 -10.60
C GLU A 498 -0.06 -16.21 -10.46
N THR A 499 0.04 -15.47 -9.34
CA THR A 499 -0.71 -14.22 -9.10
C THR A 499 -0.35 -13.18 -10.15
N ALA A 500 0.94 -12.93 -10.40
CA ALA A 500 1.40 -12.00 -11.42
C ALA A 500 0.98 -12.44 -12.84
N GLN A 501 1.05 -13.73 -13.16
CA GLN A 501 0.58 -14.24 -14.44
C GLN A 501 -0.92 -14.01 -14.65
N LYS A 502 -1.73 -14.23 -13.61
CA LYS A 502 -3.17 -13.96 -13.67
C LYS A 502 -3.48 -12.48 -13.76
N LEU A 503 -2.72 -11.61 -13.07
CA LEU A 503 -2.87 -10.16 -13.17
C LEU A 503 -2.56 -9.67 -14.59
N ASN A 504 -1.53 -10.21 -15.23
CA ASN A 504 -1.23 -9.93 -16.63
C ASN A 504 -2.37 -10.38 -17.56
N ALA A 505 -2.98 -11.55 -17.30
CA ALA A 505 -4.13 -12.03 -18.06
C ALA A 505 -5.36 -11.11 -17.90
N ILE A 506 -5.63 -10.62 -16.70
CA ILE A 506 -6.68 -9.62 -16.41
C ILE A 506 -6.41 -8.32 -17.18
N THR A 507 -5.17 -7.85 -17.18
CA THR A 507 -4.78 -6.64 -17.92
C THR A 507 -5.00 -6.82 -19.43
N ALA A 508 -4.60 -7.94 -20.00
CA ALA A 508 -4.85 -8.26 -21.41
C ALA A 508 -6.35 -8.37 -21.73
N ALA A 509 -7.14 -8.98 -20.84
CA ALA A 509 -8.59 -9.05 -20.98
C ALA A 509 -9.24 -7.66 -20.96
N TYR A 510 -8.83 -6.76 -20.04
CA TYR A 510 -9.28 -5.38 -20.02
C TYR A 510 -8.97 -4.65 -21.32
N GLN A 511 -7.73 -4.76 -21.81
CA GLN A 511 -7.30 -4.12 -23.06
C GLN A 511 -8.12 -4.60 -24.28
N SER A 512 -8.64 -5.83 -24.26
CA SER A 512 -9.47 -6.36 -25.33
C SER A 512 -10.88 -5.76 -25.38
N ILE A 513 -11.36 -5.16 -24.28
CA ILE A 513 -12.69 -4.55 -24.15
C ILE A 513 -12.68 -3.03 -24.01
N SER A 514 -11.50 -2.41 -24.05
CA SER A 514 -11.33 -0.96 -23.85
C SER A 514 -10.53 -0.32 -24.97
N ARG A 515 -10.64 1.00 -25.09
CA ARG A 515 -9.63 1.82 -25.78
C ARG A 515 -8.41 2.00 -24.86
N PRO A 516 -7.23 2.35 -25.41
CA PRO A 516 -6.03 2.58 -24.59
C PRO A 516 -6.27 3.62 -23.48
N ILE A 517 -5.75 3.33 -22.30
CA ILE A 517 -5.68 4.24 -21.14
C ILE A 517 -4.25 4.31 -20.63
N ALA A 518 -3.90 5.38 -19.91
CA ALA A 518 -2.55 5.67 -19.43
C ALA A 518 -2.39 5.41 -17.91
N PHE A 519 -3.23 4.56 -17.31
CA PHE A 519 -3.22 4.24 -15.88
C PHE A 519 -3.64 2.78 -15.64
N ASN A 520 -3.42 2.28 -14.42
CA ASN A 520 -3.90 0.96 -14.02
C ASN A 520 -5.40 1.02 -13.66
N PRO A 521 -6.30 0.36 -14.44
CA PRO A 521 -7.75 0.48 -14.24
C PRO A 521 -8.24 -0.18 -12.95
N PHE A 522 -7.53 -1.18 -12.44
CA PHE A 522 -8.01 -1.98 -11.30
C PHE A 522 -7.79 -1.27 -9.98
N ILE A 523 -6.58 -0.75 -9.76
CA ILE A 523 -6.28 0.02 -8.57
C ILE A 523 -6.99 1.40 -8.62
N THR A 524 -7.09 2.04 -9.79
CA THR A 524 -7.88 3.27 -9.93
C THR A 524 -9.35 3.03 -9.59
N LEU A 525 -9.96 1.91 -10.04
CA LEU A 525 -11.34 1.56 -9.71
C LEU A 525 -11.52 1.41 -8.20
N SER A 526 -10.56 0.80 -7.48
CA SER A 526 -10.68 0.59 -6.04
C SER A 526 -10.74 1.89 -5.24
N PHE A 527 -10.01 2.93 -5.65
CA PHE A 527 -10.02 4.24 -5.00
C PHE A 527 -11.27 5.08 -5.28
N LEU A 528 -12.12 4.69 -6.23
CA LEU A 528 -13.38 5.40 -6.47
C LEU A 528 -14.42 5.19 -5.36
N ALA A 529 -14.16 4.28 -4.42
CA ALA A 529 -14.99 4.05 -3.25
C ALA A 529 -14.49 4.73 -1.97
N LEU A 530 -13.30 5.35 -1.97
CA LEU A 530 -12.64 5.91 -0.78
C LEU A 530 -13.11 7.34 -0.47
N PRO A 531 -14.00 7.54 0.54
CA PRO A 531 -14.66 8.83 0.74
C PRO A 531 -13.79 9.89 1.45
N VAL A 532 -12.58 9.54 1.90
CA VAL A 532 -11.64 10.47 2.53
C VAL A 532 -10.73 11.18 1.52
N ILE A 533 -10.86 10.85 0.22
CA ILE A 533 -10.11 11.47 -0.87
C ILE A 533 -11.05 12.31 -1.76
N PRO A 534 -10.67 13.54 -2.18
CA PRO A 534 -11.47 14.39 -3.10
C PRO A 534 -11.69 13.73 -4.47
N THR A 535 -12.73 14.10 -5.26
CA THR A 535 -13.86 14.99 -4.97
C THR A 535 -15.15 14.19 -4.84
N LEU A 536 -15.50 13.32 -5.83
CA LEU A 536 -16.68 12.45 -5.81
C LEU A 536 -16.27 10.99 -5.67
N LYS A 537 -16.94 10.28 -4.76
CA LYS A 537 -16.73 8.85 -4.51
C LYS A 537 -18.06 8.11 -4.40
N LEU A 538 -18.08 6.81 -4.70
CA LEU A 538 -19.26 5.98 -4.58
C LEU A 538 -19.10 4.96 -3.47
N THR A 539 -19.76 5.14 -2.33
CA THR A 539 -19.86 4.14 -1.28
C THR A 539 -21.09 3.24 -1.45
N ALA A 540 -21.24 2.19 -0.65
CA ALA A 540 -22.46 1.37 -0.66
C ALA A 540 -23.74 2.17 -0.31
N ARG A 541 -23.59 3.36 0.30
CA ARG A 541 -24.70 4.25 0.69
C ARG A 541 -25.07 5.27 -0.35
N GLY A 542 -24.25 5.50 -1.38
CA GLY A 542 -24.53 6.46 -2.44
C GLY A 542 -23.32 7.26 -2.89
N LEU A 543 -23.57 8.22 -3.76
CA LEU A 543 -22.58 9.16 -4.28
C LEU A 543 -22.23 10.20 -3.20
N TYR A 544 -20.97 10.24 -2.78
CA TYR A 544 -20.46 11.12 -1.73
C TYR A 544 -19.63 12.25 -2.34
N ASP A 545 -19.95 13.47 -1.95
CA ASP A 545 -19.21 14.68 -2.29
C ASP A 545 -18.31 15.05 -1.10
N PHE A 546 -17.01 14.86 -1.28
CA PHE A 546 -15.99 15.13 -0.25
C PHE A 546 -15.95 16.61 0.13
N ASP A 547 -16.05 17.53 -0.84
CA ASP A 547 -15.92 18.96 -0.57
C ASP A 547 -17.12 19.50 0.23
N GLN A 548 -18.31 18.93 -0.02
CA GLN A 548 -19.55 19.26 0.71
C GLN A 548 -19.78 18.36 1.94
N GLN A 549 -18.98 17.31 2.12
CA GLN A 549 -19.10 16.30 3.19
C GLN A 549 -20.51 15.71 3.33
N LYS A 550 -21.13 15.37 2.20
CA LYS A 550 -22.50 14.83 2.16
C LYS A 550 -22.75 13.93 0.97
N PHE A 551 -23.75 13.07 1.11
CA PHE A 551 -24.30 12.33 -0.02
C PHE A 551 -25.12 13.24 -0.92
N ILE A 552 -24.91 13.11 -2.23
CA ILE A 552 -25.64 13.87 -3.25
C ILE A 552 -26.40 12.92 -4.20
N PRO A 553 -27.48 13.37 -4.84
CA PRO A 553 -28.18 12.58 -5.85
C PRO A 553 -27.30 12.40 -7.10
N ILE A 554 -27.58 11.33 -7.86
CA ILE A 554 -26.96 11.14 -9.19
C ILE A 554 -27.46 12.19 -10.16
N GLU A 555 -28.75 12.54 -10.09
CA GLU A 555 -29.34 13.61 -10.88
C GLU A 555 -28.79 14.97 -10.45
N ALA A 556 -28.29 15.75 -11.40
CA ALA A 556 -27.88 17.12 -11.13
C ALA A 556 -29.09 18.06 -11.24
N SER A 557 -29.22 18.96 -10.26
CA SER A 557 -30.18 20.07 -10.37
C SER A 557 -29.67 21.07 -11.41
N ILE A 558 -30.47 21.37 -12.42
CA ILE A 558 -30.20 22.50 -13.32
C ILE A 558 -30.59 23.76 -12.52
N ASN A 559 -29.62 24.48 -11.99
CA ASN A 559 -29.83 25.80 -11.42
C ASN A 559 -30.10 26.83 -12.52
#